data_497a344bb63b556336f61a7fe3d3588c
#
_entry.id   497a344bb63b556336f61a7fe3d3588c
#
_cell.length_a   1.000
_cell.length_b   1.000
_cell.length_c   1.000
_cell.angle_alpha   90.00
_cell.angle_beta   90.00
_cell.angle_gamma   90.00
#
_symmetry.space_group_name_H-M   'P 1'
#
loop_
_entity.id
_entity.type
_entity.pdbx_description
1 polymer ?
#
loop_
_entity_poly.entity_id
_entity_poly.type
_entity_poly.pdbx_seq_one_letter_code
_entity_poly.pdbx_strand_id
1 'polypeptide(L)'
;MATANLAARRRTVNNVMTGVLWAAALSIIVLLAFFVGYILYLGAPVISWHFLTAPPSELAAGGGIGPEIFNSFYILILTLIFTTPIATAGGIYLQEYARPGIFTSAVQFCAESLATIPSIVMGLFGLLVFVTLLHWHFTALGGALTLTILNLPALMRVTQEALQTVPSTFREGSMALGATKWQTIRRVVLPSAIAPLTTGIVLIAGRIFGETAALIFTAGVSVSAGRSAYDFGLFHQAETLSVHLWYVHSEGLVPDAAQVGNGSALVLLVMVLIFNIGARLLGYALHKRLTGK
;
A
#
# COMPACT_ATOMS: atom_id res chain seq x y z
N MET A 1 -18.70 -23.14 -49.57
CA MET A 1 -17.31 -22.61 -49.67
C MET A 1 -17.12 -21.29 -48.87
N ALA A 2 -18.05 -20.34 -48.93
CA ALA A 2 -17.91 -19.03 -48.21
C ALA A 2 -17.82 -19.15 -46.66
N THR A 3 -18.58 -20.07 -46.07
CA THR A 3 -18.57 -20.27 -44.59
C THR A 3 -17.29 -20.90 -44.08
N ALA A 4 -16.65 -21.79 -44.84
CA ALA A 4 -15.36 -22.41 -44.51
C ALA A 4 -14.22 -21.41 -44.53
N ASN A 5 -14.21 -20.50 -45.52
CA ASN A 5 -13.22 -19.41 -45.61
C ASN A 5 -13.37 -18.40 -44.44
N LEU A 6 -14.59 -18.09 -44.02
CA LEU A 6 -14.83 -17.23 -42.87
C LEU A 6 -14.37 -17.87 -41.55
N ALA A 7 -14.59 -19.18 -41.40
CA ALA A 7 -14.14 -19.92 -40.19
C ALA A 7 -12.59 -19.98 -40.13
N ALA A 8 -11.93 -20.26 -41.28
CA ALA A 8 -10.47 -20.26 -41.38
C ALA A 8 -9.88 -18.88 -41.05
N ARG A 9 -10.41 -17.80 -41.61
CA ARG A 9 -9.98 -16.42 -41.32
C ARG A 9 -10.16 -16.03 -39.86
N ARG A 10 -11.30 -16.39 -39.24
CA ARG A 10 -11.52 -16.17 -37.80
C ARG A 10 -10.50 -16.91 -36.95
N ARG A 11 -10.16 -18.16 -37.30
CA ARG A 11 -9.16 -18.94 -36.57
C ARG A 11 -7.76 -18.33 -36.71
N THR A 12 -7.36 -17.88 -37.91
CA THR A 12 -6.09 -17.20 -38.13
C THR A 12 -6.02 -15.90 -37.29
N VAL A 13 -7.04 -15.05 -37.37
CA VAL A 13 -7.09 -13.81 -36.61
C VAL A 13 -7.00 -14.10 -35.10
N ASN A 14 -7.74 -15.09 -34.61
CA ASN A 14 -7.69 -15.47 -33.19
C ASN A 14 -6.27 -15.94 -32.79
N ASN A 15 -5.63 -16.78 -33.58
CA ASN A 15 -4.28 -17.26 -33.30
C ASN A 15 -3.24 -16.13 -33.32
N VAL A 16 -3.35 -15.23 -34.27
CA VAL A 16 -2.47 -14.03 -34.33
C VAL A 16 -2.68 -13.15 -33.11
N MET A 17 -3.94 -12.83 -32.76
CA MET A 17 -4.24 -12.04 -31.58
C MET A 17 -3.78 -12.71 -30.28
N THR A 18 -3.97 -14.01 -30.14
CA THR A 18 -3.46 -14.79 -29.01
C THR A 18 -1.93 -14.72 -28.95
N GLY A 19 -1.25 -14.84 -30.09
CA GLY A 19 0.22 -14.68 -30.16
C GLY A 19 0.69 -13.29 -29.73
N VAL A 20 0.01 -12.24 -30.20
CA VAL A 20 0.31 -10.85 -29.81
C VAL A 20 0.12 -10.64 -28.29
N LEU A 21 -0.99 -11.17 -27.73
CA LEU A 21 -1.24 -11.06 -26.29
C LEU A 21 -0.19 -11.82 -25.46
N TRP A 22 0.22 -13.02 -25.91
CA TRP A 22 1.32 -13.75 -25.26
C TRP A 22 2.65 -13.02 -25.36
N ALA A 23 2.98 -12.44 -26.53
CA ALA A 23 4.19 -11.65 -26.70
C ALA A 23 4.20 -10.42 -25.79
N ALA A 24 3.08 -9.71 -25.66
CA ALA A 24 2.93 -8.59 -24.75
C ALA A 24 3.08 -9.03 -23.28
N ALA A 25 2.45 -10.12 -22.86
CA ALA A 25 2.59 -10.65 -21.51
C ALA A 25 4.04 -11.06 -21.20
N LEU A 26 4.70 -11.75 -22.13
CA LEU A 26 6.10 -12.14 -21.97
C LEU A 26 7.03 -10.94 -21.90
N SER A 27 6.80 -9.90 -22.71
CA SER A 27 7.63 -8.68 -22.68
C SER A 27 7.55 -7.98 -21.32
N ILE A 28 6.38 -7.93 -20.68
CA ILE A 28 6.22 -7.37 -19.33
C ILE A 28 6.98 -8.22 -18.30
N ILE A 29 6.86 -9.55 -18.38
CA ILE A 29 7.57 -10.46 -17.45
C ILE A 29 9.09 -10.30 -17.60
N VAL A 30 9.61 -10.26 -18.84
CA VAL A 30 11.03 -10.07 -19.11
C VAL A 30 11.51 -8.70 -18.58
N LEU A 31 10.74 -7.65 -18.80
CA LEU A 31 11.05 -6.31 -18.31
C LEU A 31 11.11 -6.27 -16.78
N LEU A 32 10.13 -6.86 -16.10
CA LEU A 32 10.10 -6.96 -14.62
C LEU A 32 11.30 -7.78 -14.11
N ALA A 33 11.59 -8.93 -14.73
CA ALA A 33 12.73 -9.76 -14.36
C ALA A 33 14.05 -9.02 -14.56
N PHE A 34 14.17 -8.23 -15.64
CA PHE A 34 15.33 -7.38 -15.90
C PHE A 34 15.49 -6.31 -14.80
N PHE A 35 14.44 -5.58 -14.44
CA PHE A 35 14.51 -4.57 -13.37
C PHE A 35 14.89 -5.18 -12.02
N VAL A 36 14.23 -6.27 -11.64
CA VAL A 36 14.56 -6.98 -10.39
C VAL A 36 15.99 -7.48 -10.41
N GLY A 37 16.43 -8.11 -11.51
CA GLY A 37 17.80 -8.58 -11.67
C GLY A 37 18.83 -7.45 -11.61
N TYR A 38 18.51 -6.30 -12.21
CA TYR A 38 19.38 -5.13 -12.20
C TYR A 38 19.52 -4.53 -10.78
N ILE A 39 18.41 -4.41 -10.03
CA ILE A 39 18.45 -3.97 -8.63
C ILE A 39 19.24 -4.94 -7.76
N LEU A 40 19.06 -6.24 -7.95
CA LEU A 40 19.83 -7.27 -7.25
C LEU A 40 21.32 -7.18 -7.57
N TYR A 41 21.69 -7.02 -8.84
CA TYR A 41 23.08 -6.94 -9.28
C TYR A 41 23.82 -5.74 -8.69
N LEU A 42 23.19 -4.56 -8.67
CA LEU A 42 23.79 -3.33 -8.15
C LEU A 42 23.72 -3.23 -6.62
N GLY A 43 22.63 -3.71 -6.02
CA GLY A 43 22.40 -3.57 -4.58
C GLY A 43 23.07 -4.65 -3.72
N ALA A 44 23.20 -5.89 -4.21
CA ALA A 44 23.71 -6.99 -3.40
C ALA A 44 25.13 -6.76 -2.82
N PRO A 45 26.09 -6.17 -3.56
CA PRO A 45 27.43 -5.91 -3.01
C PRO A 45 27.45 -4.91 -1.84
N VAL A 46 26.43 -4.07 -1.70
CA VAL A 46 26.34 -3.02 -0.67
C VAL A 46 25.80 -3.58 0.64
N ILE A 47 25.04 -4.68 0.57
CA ILE A 47 24.38 -5.24 1.75
C ILE A 47 25.39 -5.78 2.75
N SER A 48 25.45 -5.14 3.90
CA SER A 48 26.23 -5.57 5.06
C SER A 48 25.39 -5.39 6.33
N TRP A 49 25.78 -6.04 7.43
CA TRP A 49 25.10 -5.84 8.70
C TRP A 49 25.18 -4.39 9.17
N HIS A 50 26.32 -3.75 8.95
CA HIS A 50 26.48 -2.32 9.23
C HIS A 50 25.51 -1.47 8.43
N PHE A 51 25.42 -1.68 7.12
CA PHE A 51 24.50 -0.94 6.24
C PHE A 51 23.03 -1.07 6.69
N LEU A 52 22.61 -2.24 7.14
CA LEU A 52 21.23 -2.48 7.57
C LEU A 52 20.89 -1.92 8.96
N THR A 53 21.88 -1.64 9.81
CA THR A 53 21.63 -1.26 11.22
C THR A 53 22.19 0.09 11.61
N ALA A 54 23.17 0.61 10.90
CA ALA A 54 23.74 1.92 11.20
C ALA A 54 22.78 3.05 10.78
N PRO A 55 22.89 4.24 11.41
CA PRO A 55 22.19 5.44 10.96
C PRO A 55 22.78 5.95 9.63
N PRO A 56 21.99 6.75 8.87
CA PRO A 56 22.48 7.39 7.66
C PRO A 56 23.60 8.39 7.98
N SER A 57 24.47 8.63 7.01
CA SER A 57 25.46 9.69 7.07
C SER A 57 25.07 10.78 6.09
N GLU A 58 25.11 12.03 6.52
CA GLU A 58 24.76 13.18 5.68
C GLU A 58 25.95 13.70 4.85
N LEU A 59 27.19 13.49 5.32
CA LEU A 59 28.39 14.10 4.73
C LEU A 59 29.53 13.12 4.45
N ALA A 60 29.57 11.97 5.11
CA ALA A 60 30.63 10.99 5.00
C ALA A 60 30.14 9.68 4.33
N ALA A 61 31.05 9.01 3.63
CA ALA A 61 30.77 7.64 3.14
C ALA A 61 30.60 6.64 4.29
N GLY A 62 29.86 5.54 4.06
CA GLY A 62 29.72 4.44 5.01
C GLY A 62 28.51 4.54 5.93
N GLY A 63 27.53 5.41 5.64
CA GLY A 63 26.23 5.43 6.34
C GLY A 63 25.41 4.14 6.13
N GLY A 64 24.43 3.90 7.03
CA GLY A 64 23.48 2.81 6.93
C GLY A 64 22.05 3.30 6.65
N ILE A 65 21.09 2.38 6.78
CA ILE A 65 19.64 2.65 6.53
C ILE A 65 18.74 2.06 7.64
N GLY A 66 19.32 1.78 8.81
CA GLY A 66 18.58 1.12 9.90
C GLY A 66 17.35 1.90 10.37
N PRO A 67 17.48 3.19 10.69
CA PRO A 67 16.36 4.02 11.09
C PRO A 67 15.27 4.15 10.02
N GLU A 68 15.64 4.21 8.75
CA GLU A 68 14.70 4.31 7.61
C GLU A 68 13.88 3.02 7.44
N ILE A 69 14.51 1.86 7.68
CA ILE A 69 13.82 0.57 7.74
C ILE A 69 12.79 0.59 8.88
N PHE A 70 13.21 1.01 10.08
CA PHE A 70 12.32 1.11 11.23
C PHE A 70 11.16 2.08 10.97
N ASN A 71 11.45 3.29 10.48
CA ASN A 71 10.44 4.30 10.19
C ASN A 71 9.45 3.86 9.11
N SER A 72 9.91 3.07 8.11
CA SER A 72 9.02 2.52 7.08
C SER A 72 7.96 1.60 7.68
N PHE A 73 8.33 0.71 8.59
CA PHE A 73 7.38 -0.12 9.33
C PHE A 73 6.54 0.68 10.32
N TYR A 74 7.14 1.64 11.00
CA TYR A 74 6.45 2.48 11.98
C TYR A 74 5.33 3.30 11.33
N ILE A 75 5.62 4.02 10.24
CA ILE A 75 4.62 4.79 9.49
C ILE A 75 3.57 3.87 8.87
N LEU A 76 3.97 2.71 8.33
CA LEU A 76 3.01 1.72 7.82
C LEU A 76 2.01 1.31 8.89
N ILE A 77 2.50 0.91 10.08
CA ILE A 77 1.64 0.45 11.18
C ILE A 77 0.72 1.57 11.65
N LEU A 78 1.24 2.77 11.85
CA LEU A 78 0.43 3.94 12.21
C LEU A 78 -0.66 4.22 11.18
N THR A 79 -0.30 4.23 9.90
CA THR A 79 -1.25 4.45 8.81
C THR A 79 -2.35 3.38 8.82
N LEU A 80 -1.99 2.10 8.97
CA LEU A 80 -2.97 1.01 9.00
C LEU A 80 -3.87 1.06 10.24
N ILE A 81 -3.36 1.48 11.40
CA ILE A 81 -4.15 1.66 12.63
C ILE A 81 -5.28 2.68 12.41
N PHE A 82 -5.01 3.76 11.68
CA PHE A 82 -6.04 4.76 11.37
C PHE A 82 -6.89 4.38 10.16
N THR A 83 -6.26 3.98 9.06
CA THR A 83 -6.97 3.73 7.79
C THR A 83 -7.90 2.53 7.89
N THR A 84 -7.45 1.41 8.49
CA THR A 84 -8.20 0.16 8.47
C THR A 84 -9.56 0.26 9.19
N PRO A 85 -9.66 0.76 10.43
CA PRO A 85 -10.96 0.85 11.09
C PRO A 85 -11.88 1.86 10.41
N ILE A 86 -11.37 3.02 10.00
CA ILE A 86 -12.19 4.08 9.39
C ILE A 86 -12.72 3.62 8.04
N ALA A 87 -11.86 3.12 7.17
CA ALA A 87 -12.25 2.67 5.83
C ALA A 87 -13.16 1.44 5.86
N THR A 88 -12.88 0.48 6.76
CA THR A 88 -13.74 -0.69 6.93
C THR A 88 -15.13 -0.29 7.46
N ALA A 89 -15.20 0.58 8.45
CA ALA A 89 -16.49 1.09 8.93
C ALA A 89 -17.26 1.85 7.84
N GLY A 90 -16.57 2.71 7.08
CA GLY A 90 -17.16 3.44 5.95
C GLY A 90 -17.66 2.49 4.84
N GLY A 91 -16.85 1.49 4.48
CA GLY A 91 -17.23 0.48 3.48
C GLY A 91 -18.41 -0.38 3.92
N ILE A 92 -18.45 -0.81 5.20
CA ILE A 92 -19.62 -1.51 5.78
C ILE A 92 -20.85 -0.62 5.73
N TYR A 93 -20.73 0.66 6.13
CA TYR A 93 -21.86 1.58 6.10
C TYR A 93 -22.41 1.75 4.68
N LEU A 94 -21.56 2.00 3.71
CA LEU A 94 -21.97 2.21 2.32
C LEU A 94 -22.56 0.94 1.69
N GLN A 95 -22.04 -0.25 2.02
CA GLN A 95 -22.51 -1.50 1.45
C GLN A 95 -23.78 -2.03 2.10
N GLU A 96 -23.88 -1.91 3.43
CA GLU A 96 -24.94 -2.58 4.19
C GLU A 96 -26.06 -1.64 4.65
N TYR A 97 -25.77 -0.38 4.95
CA TYR A 97 -26.72 0.56 5.55
C TYR A 97 -27.19 1.65 4.60
N ALA A 98 -26.31 2.13 3.73
CA ALA A 98 -26.62 3.27 2.88
C ALA A 98 -27.76 2.94 1.91
N ARG A 99 -28.73 3.83 1.81
CA ARG A 99 -29.80 3.75 0.81
C ARG A 99 -29.35 4.49 -0.45
N PRO A 100 -29.76 4.02 -1.65
CA PRO A 100 -29.57 4.79 -2.86
C PRO A 100 -30.17 6.20 -2.72
N GLY A 101 -29.37 7.24 -3.00
CA GLY A 101 -29.81 8.62 -2.86
C GLY A 101 -28.67 9.61 -3.06
N ILE A 102 -29.01 10.91 -3.10
CA ILE A 102 -28.05 12.00 -3.36
C ILE A 102 -26.87 11.97 -2.38
N PHE A 103 -27.13 11.73 -1.11
CA PHE A 103 -26.08 11.68 -0.09
C PHE A 103 -25.06 10.55 -0.36
N THR A 104 -25.54 9.32 -0.59
CA THR A 104 -24.67 8.18 -0.90
C THR A 104 -23.89 8.41 -2.18
N SER A 105 -24.53 8.95 -3.22
CA SER A 105 -23.86 9.30 -4.48
C SER A 105 -22.80 10.39 -4.27
N ALA A 106 -23.06 11.38 -3.44
CA ALA A 106 -22.10 12.43 -3.11
C ALA A 106 -20.88 11.88 -2.38
N VAL A 107 -21.08 11.00 -1.39
CA VAL A 107 -19.97 10.35 -0.66
C VAL A 107 -19.12 9.49 -1.60
N GLN A 108 -19.73 8.70 -2.48
CA GLN A 108 -19.02 7.90 -3.48
C GLN A 108 -18.24 8.78 -4.45
N PHE A 109 -18.87 9.85 -4.96
CA PHE A 109 -18.20 10.82 -5.83
C PHE A 109 -17.00 11.48 -5.16
N CYS A 110 -17.12 11.92 -3.90
CA CYS A 110 -16.03 12.49 -3.14
C CYS A 110 -14.90 11.47 -2.94
N ALA A 111 -15.22 10.21 -2.63
CA ALA A 111 -14.24 9.14 -2.46
C ALA A 111 -13.51 8.83 -3.78
N GLU A 112 -14.22 8.76 -4.91
CA GLU A 112 -13.65 8.57 -6.23
C GLU A 112 -12.75 9.74 -6.63
N SER A 113 -13.20 10.98 -6.39
CA SER A 113 -12.42 12.18 -6.65
C SER A 113 -11.12 12.20 -5.83
N LEU A 114 -11.20 11.86 -4.54
CA LEU A 114 -10.02 11.79 -3.65
C LEU A 114 -9.04 10.70 -4.10
N ALA A 115 -9.52 9.55 -4.58
CA ALA A 115 -8.69 8.46 -5.06
C ALA A 115 -7.89 8.80 -6.34
N THR A 116 -8.31 9.82 -7.09
CA THR A 116 -7.64 10.27 -8.33
C THR A 116 -6.62 11.38 -8.11
N ILE A 117 -6.57 11.96 -6.90
CA ILE A 117 -5.61 13.02 -6.58
C ILE A 117 -4.20 12.46 -6.56
N PRO A 118 -3.22 13.11 -7.26
CA PRO A 118 -1.82 12.73 -7.18
C PRO A 118 -1.29 12.79 -5.75
N SER A 119 -0.47 11.82 -5.34
CA SER A 119 0.04 11.74 -3.96
C SER A 119 0.86 12.96 -3.54
N ILE A 120 1.55 13.61 -4.48
CA ILE A 120 2.27 14.85 -4.22
C ILE A 120 1.33 15.99 -3.79
N VAL A 121 0.14 16.09 -4.39
CA VAL A 121 -0.88 17.09 -4.02
C VAL A 121 -1.42 16.80 -2.62
N MET A 122 -1.62 15.53 -2.28
CA MET A 122 -1.98 15.11 -0.93
C MET A 122 -0.87 15.40 0.09
N GLY A 123 0.40 15.26 -0.31
CA GLY A 123 1.55 15.68 0.50
C GLY A 123 1.55 17.18 0.78
N LEU A 124 1.29 18.00 -0.24
CA LEU A 124 1.18 19.47 -0.08
C LEU A 124 -0.02 19.85 0.79
N PHE A 125 -1.15 19.14 0.66
CA PHE A 125 -2.28 19.30 1.58
C PHE A 125 -1.88 18.95 3.02
N GLY A 126 -1.18 17.83 3.23
CA GLY A 126 -0.67 17.44 4.53
C GLY A 126 0.33 18.46 5.12
N LEU A 127 1.21 19.01 4.28
CA LEU A 127 2.11 20.12 4.65
C LEU A 127 1.32 21.33 5.15
N LEU A 128 0.31 21.75 4.39
CA LEU A 128 -0.52 22.89 4.76
C LEU A 128 -1.25 22.66 6.08
N VAL A 129 -1.87 21.50 6.26
CA VAL A 129 -2.72 21.20 7.43
C VAL A 129 -1.86 20.86 8.65
N PHE A 130 -0.99 19.84 8.56
CA PHE A 130 -0.30 19.32 9.73
C PHE A 130 0.94 20.13 10.09
N VAL A 131 1.73 20.52 9.09
CA VAL A 131 3.00 21.23 9.35
C VAL A 131 2.75 22.71 9.57
N THR A 132 1.98 23.36 8.69
CA THR A 132 1.81 24.83 8.73
C THR A 132 0.69 25.25 9.67
N LEU A 133 -0.54 24.71 9.50
CA LEU A 133 -1.72 25.17 10.25
C LEU A 133 -1.71 24.67 11.70
N LEU A 134 -1.40 23.39 11.91
CA LEU A 134 -1.33 22.77 13.25
C LEU A 134 0.02 22.93 13.94
N HIS A 135 1.04 23.47 13.24
CA HIS A 135 2.40 23.68 13.76
C HIS A 135 3.06 22.41 14.31
N TRP A 136 2.72 21.24 13.74
CA TRP A 136 3.32 19.97 14.17
C TRP A 136 4.74 19.75 13.64
N HIS A 137 5.19 20.59 12.71
CA HIS A 137 6.41 20.36 11.93
C HIS A 137 6.34 19.06 11.12
N PHE A 138 7.48 18.58 10.63
CA PHE A 138 7.54 17.25 9.98
C PHE A 138 7.47 16.17 11.06
N THR A 139 6.47 15.30 10.98
CA THR A 139 6.24 14.28 12.01
C THR A 139 5.75 12.96 11.44
N ALA A 140 6.09 11.85 12.12
CA ALA A 140 5.56 10.52 11.80
C ALA A 140 4.03 10.50 11.78
N LEU A 141 3.37 11.18 12.73
CA LEU A 141 1.92 11.27 12.79
C LEU A 141 1.34 12.06 11.61
N GLY A 142 1.93 13.19 11.25
CA GLY A 142 1.52 13.98 10.09
C GLY A 142 1.60 13.17 8.79
N GLY A 143 2.70 12.43 8.61
CA GLY A 143 2.87 11.49 7.51
C GLY A 143 1.82 10.39 7.49
N ALA A 144 1.63 9.70 8.62
CA ALA A 144 0.66 8.61 8.75
C ALA A 144 -0.79 9.06 8.50
N LEU A 145 -1.19 10.24 8.99
CA LEU A 145 -2.53 10.79 8.75
C LEU A 145 -2.72 11.22 7.29
N THR A 146 -1.70 11.79 6.66
CA THR A 146 -1.74 12.12 5.23
C THR A 146 -1.92 10.86 4.39
N LEU A 147 -1.15 9.80 4.67
CA LEU A 147 -1.31 8.50 4.01
C LEU A 147 -2.65 7.84 4.34
N THR A 148 -3.19 8.06 5.52
CA THR A 148 -4.54 7.60 5.89
C THR A 148 -5.57 8.22 4.95
N ILE A 149 -5.58 9.55 4.81
CA ILE A 149 -6.51 10.25 3.93
C ILE A 149 -6.35 9.78 2.48
N LEU A 150 -5.12 9.63 2.00
CA LEU A 150 -4.81 9.16 0.65
C LEU A 150 -5.34 7.75 0.36
N ASN A 151 -5.22 6.83 1.32
CA ASN A 151 -5.57 5.42 1.12
C ASN A 151 -6.99 5.05 1.59
N LEU A 152 -7.67 5.96 2.31
CA LEU A 152 -9.00 5.71 2.86
C LEU A 152 -10.05 5.36 1.79
N PRO A 153 -10.17 6.06 0.64
CA PRO A 153 -11.12 5.71 -0.40
C PRO A 153 -10.87 4.33 -1.01
N ALA A 154 -9.61 4.01 -1.26
CA ALA A 154 -9.23 2.74 -1.87
C ALA A 154 -9.59 1.55 -0.95
N LEU A 155 -9.28 1.64 0.36
CA LEU A 155 -9.61 0.58 1.31
C LEU A 155 -11.13 0.51 1.58
N MET A 156 -11.84 1.64 1.56
CA MET A 156 -13.28 1.67 1.68
C MET A 156 -13.94 0.93 0.51
N ARG A 157 -13.47 1.14 -0.72
CA ARG A 157 -13.93 0.44 -1.90
C ARG A 157 -13.63 -1.06 -1.85
N VAL A 158 -12.41 -1.44 -1.49
CA VAL A 158 -12.02 -2.84 -1.27
C VAL A 158 -12.92 -3.51 -0.23
N THR A 159 -13.29 -2.79 0.84
CA THR A 159 -14.22 -3.31 1.85
C THR A 159 -15.61 -3.56 1.25
N GLN A 160 -16.15 -2.62 0.45
CA GLN A 160 -17.43 -2.82 -0.24
C GLN A 160 -17.39 -4.05 -1.17
N GLU A 161 -16.35 -4.15 -2.01
CA GLU A 161 -16.16 -5.27 -2.92
C GLU A 161 -16.05 -6.61 -2.16
N ALA A 162 -15.30 -6.65 -1.06
CA ALA A 162 -15.20 -7.84 -0.21
C ALA A 162 -16.55 -8.27 0.38
N LEU A 163 -17.37 -7.32 0.84
CA LEU A 163 -18.69 -7.61 1.38
C LEU A 163 -19.67 -8.06 0.28
N GLN A 164 -19.52 -7.58 -0.95
CA GLN A 164 -20.34 -8.00 -2.10
C GLN A 164 -20.10 -9.47 -2.49
N THR A 165 -18.92 -10.03 -2.22
CA THR A 165 -18.66 -11.46 -2.51
C THR A 165 -19.49 -12.42 -1.66
N VAL A 166 -20.04 -11.94 -0.53
CA VAL A 166 -20.86 -12.78 0.36
C VAL A 166 -22.28 -12.91 -0.21
N PRO A 167 -22.79 -14.12 -0.47
CA PRO A 167 -24.13 -14.34 -1.00
C PRO A 167 -25.23 -13.71 -0.12
N SER A 168 -26.29 -13.17 -0.75
CA SER A 168 -27.44 -12.56 -0.02
C SER A 168 -28.15 -13.58 0.88
N THR A 169 -28.17 -14.85 0.47
CA THR A 169 -28.77 -15.95 1.24
C THR A 169 -28.20 -16.07 2.66
N PHE A 170 -26.94 -15.73 2.88
CA PHE A 170 -26.36 -15.75 4.23
C PHE A 170 -26.96 -14.64 5.12
N ARG A 171 -27.25 -13.47 4.54
CA ARG A 171 -27.92 -12.35 5.24
C ARG A 171 -29.37 -12.72 5.56
N GLU A 172 -30.08 -13.20 4.56
CA GLU A 172 -31.49 -13.61 4.68
C GLU A 172 -31.67 -14.71 5.70
N GLY A 173 -30.85 -15.77 5.63
CA GLY A 173 -30.90 -16.89 6.59
C GLY A 173 -30.62 -16.46 8.03
N SER A 174 -29.62 -15.59 8.25
CA SER A 174 -29.32 -15.06 9.58
C SER A 174 -30.47 -14.22 10.15
N MET A 175 -31.06 -13.36 9.32
CA MET A 175 -32.19 -12.52 9.74
C MET A 175 -33.46 -13.34 9.96
N ALA A 176 -33.70 -14.41 9.18
CA ALA A 176 -34.82 -15.33 9.38
C ALA A 176 -34.74 -16.07 10.73
N LEU A 177 -33.53 -16.27 11.27
CA LEU A 177 -33.31 -16.82 12.61
C LEU A 177 -33.44 -15.78 13.73
N GLY A 178 -33.91 -14.56 13.42
CA GLY A 178 -34.13 -13.47 14.39
C GLY A 178 -32.92 -12.61 14.71
N ALA A 179 -31.79 -12.77 13.97
CA ALA A 179 -30.63 -11.92 14.17
C ALA A 179 -30.90 -10.48 13.68
N THR A 180 -30.41 -9.49 14.42
CA THR A 180 -30.42 -8.10 13.97
C THR A 180 -29.44 -7.88 12.81
N LYS A 181 -29.60 -6.82 12.04
CA LYS A 181 -28.70 -6.48 10.92
C LYS A 181 -27.25 -6.39 11.38
N TRP A 182 -26.97 -5.74 12.50
CA TRP A 182 -25.62 -5.63 13.06
C TRP A 182 -25.05 -7.00 13.48
N GLN A 183 -25.88 -7.86 14.08
CA GLN A 183 -25.45 -9.22 14.44
C GLN A 183 -25.10 -10.03 13.20
N THR A 184 -25.92 -9.93 12.15
CA THR A 184 -25.69 -10.58 10.85
C THR A 184 -24.36 -10.09 10.24
N ILE A 185 -24.12 -8.77 10.20
CA ILE A 185 -22.87 -8.21 9.66
C ILE A 185 -21.67 -8.72 10.46
N ARG A 186 -21.69 -8.60 11.78
CA ARG A 186 -20.54 -8.94 12.64
C ARG A 186 -20.25 -10.43 12.69
N ARG A 187 -21.29 -11.29 12.70
CA ARG A 187 -21.13 -12.74 12.95
C ARG A 187 -21.17 -13.61 11.69
N VAL A 188 -21.69 -13.08 10.59
CA VAL A 188 -21.87 -13.85 9.34
C VAL A 188 -21.13 -13.18 8.19
N VAL A 189 -21.47 -11.93 7.86
CA VAL A 189 -20.97 -11.24 6.65
C VAL A 189 -19.49 -10.94 6.75
N LEU A 190 -19.08 -10.26 7.82
CA LEU A 190 -17.68 -9.83 8.00
C LEU A 190 -16.70 -11.03 8.11
N PRO A 191 -16.99 -12.08 8.89
CA PRO A 191 -16.14 -13.27 8.89
C PRO A 191 -16.07 -13.98 7.54
N SER A 192 -17.16 -13.98 6.77
CA SER A 192 -17.19 -14.56 5.42
C SER A 192 -16.38 -13.73 4.41
N ALA A 193 -16.27 -12.41 4.60
CA ALA A 193 -15.53 -11.49 3.76
C ALA A 193 -14.07 -11.29 4.20
N ILE A 194 -13.60 -11.95 5.26
CA ILE A 194 -12.28 -11.69 5.85
C ILE A 194 -11.12 -11.93 4.87
N ALA A 195 -11.20 -12.95 4.02
CA ALA A 195 -10.14 -13.30 3.07
C ALA A 195 -9.94 -12.22 1.99
N PRO A 196 -10.96 -11.79 1.23
CA PRO A 196 -10.81 -10.70 0.27
C PRO A 196 -10.47 -9.36 0.96
N LEU A 197 -11.01 -9.08 2.14
CA LEU A 197 -10.69 -7.89 2.90
C LEU A 197 -9.21 -7.86 3.32
N THR A 198 -8.69 -8.96 3.86
CA THR A 198 -7.27 -9.08 4.24
C THR A 198 -6.36 -8.90 3.02
N THR A 199 -6.71 -9.49 1.88
CA THR A 199 -5.96 -9.32 0.64
C THR A 199 -5.89 -7.85 0.22
N GLY A 200 -7.01 -7.13 0.31
CA GLY A 200 -7.05 -5.71 0.00
C GLY A 200 -6.22 -4.85 0.96
N ILE A 201 -6.27 -5.12 2.26
CA ILE A 201 -5.43 -4.43 3.26
C ILE A 201 -3.95 -4.64 2.94
N VAL A 202 -3.55 -5.87 2.58
CA VAL A 202 -2.16 -6.20 2.20
C VAL A 202 -1.70 -5.42 0.97
N LEU A 203 -2.56 -5.30 -0.05
CA LEU A 203 -2.24 -4.53 -1.26
C LEU A 203 -2.04 -3.04 -0.94
N ILE A 204 -2.88 -2.47 -0.09
CA ILE A 204 -2.76 -1.07 0.34
C ILE A 204 -1.51 -0.88 1.21
N ALA A 205 -1.20 -1.81 2.10
CA ALA A 205 0.02 -1.77 2.89
C ALA A 205 1.28 -1.80 2.01
N GLY A 206 1.30 -2.63 0.96
CA GLY A 206 2.37 -2.63 -0.04
C GLY A 206 2.53 -1.29 -0.76
N ARG A 207 1.42 -0.60 -1.08
CA ARG A 207 1.44 0.75 -1.63
C ARG A 207 2.03 1.77 -0.65
N ILE A 208 1.64 1.71 0.63
CA ILE A 208 2.15 2.60 1.69
C ILE A 208 3.67 2.49 1.83
N PHE A 209 4.25 1.30 1.73
CA PHE A 209 5.71 1.12 1.78
C PHE A 209 6.47 1.88 0.70
N GLY A 210 5.90 1.97 -0.51
CA GLY A 210 6.51 2.66 -1.63
C GLY A 210 6.16 4.14 -1.72
N GLU A 211 5.33 4.67 -0.81
CA GLU A 211 4.90 6.06 -0.89
C GLU A 211 6.02 7.00 -0.49
N THR A 212 6.36 7.90 -1.40
CA THR A 212 7.46 8.86 -1.25
C THR A 212 6.95 10.29 -1.27
N ALA A 213 6.19 10.65 -2.30
CA ALA A 213 5.84 12.03 -2.58
C ALA A 213 5.01 12.70 -1.47
N ALA A 214 4.08 11.97 -0.85
CA ALA A 214 3.30 12.50 0.26
C ALA A 214 4.15 12.66 1.54
N LEU A 215 5.10 11.75 1.79
CA LEU A 215 5.90 11.73 3.01
C LEU A 215 7.02 12.78 3.03
N ILE A 216 7.60 13.13 1.89
CA ILE A 216 8.58 14.22 1.79
C ILE A 216 8.04 15.51 2.42
N PHE A 217 6.77 15.79 2.20
CA PHE A 217 6.13 17.02 2.67
C PHE A 217 5.53 16.93 4.08
N THR A 218 5.50 15.76 4.70
CA THR A 218 4.77 15.57 5.96
C THR A 218 5.54 14.85 7.04
N ALA A 219 6.35 13.84 6.71
CA ALA A 219 7.18 13.10 7.64
C ALA A 219 8.64 13.62 7.69
N GLY A 220 9.08 14.27 6.60
CA GLY A 220 10.43 14.83 6.47
C GLY A 220 11.40 13.92 5.73
N VAL A 221 12.59 14.50 5.46
CA VAL A 221 13.67 13.89 4.67
C VAL A 221 14.94 13.67 5.50
N SER A 222 14.83 13.68 6.82
CA SER A 222 15.96 13.40 7.70
C SER A 222 15.53 12.61 8.93
N VAL A 223 16.48 11.94 9.54
CA VAL A 223 16.30 11.30 10.84
C VAL A 223 16.60 12.32 11.93
N SER A 224 15.78 12.38 12.99
CA SER A 224 15.95 13.35 14.08
C SER A 224 17.35 13.32 14.67
N ALA A 225 18.14 14.35 14.41
CA ALA A 225 19.45 14.52 15.01
C ALA A 225 19.31 14.71 16.53
N GLY A 226 20.05 13.95 17.33
CA GLY A 226 20.15 14.11 18.79
C GLY A 226 19.14 13.32 19.64
N ARG A 227 18.20 12.58 19.05
CA ARG A 227 17.41 11.53 19.73
C ARG A 227 17.85 10.14 19.29
N SER A 228 17.36 9.10 19.98
CA SER A 228 17.55 7.73 19.49
C SER A 228 17.09 7.64 18.03
N ALA A 229 17.93 7.10 17.17
CA ALA A 229 17.58 6.90 15.76
C ALA A 229 16.35 6.01 15.57
N TYR A 230 15.93 5.30 16.63
CA TYR A 230 14.78 4.41 16.72
C TYR A 230 13.81 4.94 17.78
N ASP A 231 13.00 5.95 17.42
CA ASP A 231 12.06 6.59 18.33
C ASP A 231 10.61 6.23 17.96
N PHE A 232 9.82 5.82 18.96
CA PHE A 232 8.38 5.59 18.81
C PHE A 232 7.52 6.84 19.07
N GLY A 233 8.13 8.00 19.22
CA GLY A 233 7.40 9.26 19.37
C GLY A 233 6.57 9.56 18.12
N LEU A 234 5.39 10.15 18.30
CA LEU A 234 4.50 10.51 17.21
C LEU A 234 4.92 11.83 16.52
N PHE A 235 5.58 12.71 17.27
CA PHE A 235 5.92 14.07 16.87
C PHE A 235 7.42 14.26 16.61
N HIS A 236 8.04 13.29 15.91
CA HIS A 236 9.41 13.42 15.42
C HIS A 236 9.45 13.19 13.91
N GLN A 237 10.51 13.66 13.26
CA GLN A 237 10.73 13.35 11.84
C GLN A 237 10.99 11.88 11.67
N ALA A 238 10.41 11.31 10.62
CA ALA A 238 10.49 9.88 10.36
C ALA A 238 10.69 9.64 8.86
N GLU A 239 11.92 9.80 8.41
CA GLU A 239 12.31 9.48 7.05
C GLU A 239 12.11 7.99 6.80
N THR A 240 11.34 7.65 5.76
CA THR A 240 11.16 6.25 5.33
C THR A 240 12.21 5.84 4.31
N LEU A 241 12.40 4.56 4.13
CA LEU A 241 13.38 4.04 3.15
C LEU A 241 13.06 4.48 1.72
N SER A 242 11.79 4.65 1.35
CA SER A 242 11.38 5.17 0.04
C SER A 242 11.74 6.65 -0.14
N VAL A 243 11.60 7.46 0.91
CA VAL A 243 12.00 8.87 0.93
C VAL A 243 13.51 8.97 0.88
N HIS A 244 14.23 8.19 1.68
CA HIS A 244 15.69 8.13 1.68
C HIS A 244 16.27 7.77 0.31
N LEU A 245 15.71 6.74 -0.33
CA LEU A 245 16.08 6.35 -1.68
C LEU A 245 15.95 7.51 -2.69
N TRP A 246 14.85 8.26 -2.61
CA TRP A 246 14.65 9.44 -3.45
C TRP A 246 15.65 10.54 -3.11
N TYR A 247 15.82 10.85 -1.82
CA TYR A 247 16.71 11.91 -1.35
C TYR A 247 18.17 11.69 -1.79
N VAL A 248 18.70 10.49 -1.55
CA VAL A 248 20.07 10.13 -1.91
C VAL A 248 20.31 10.20 -3.44
N HIS A 249 19.31 9.85 -4.27
CA HIS A 249 19.44 9.94 -5.72
C HIS A 249 19.26 11.36 -6.27
N SER A 250 18.43 12.20 -5.64
CA SER A 250 18.14 13.54 -6.12
C SER A 250 19.13 14.60 -5.60
N GLU A 251 19.54 14.47 -4.35
CA GLU A 251 20.35 15.47 -3.64
C GLU A 251 21.81 15.03 -3.43
N GLY A 252 22.08 13.73 -3.36
CA GLY A 252 23.35 13.03 -3.48
C GLY A 252 24.60 13.67 -2.87
N LEU A 253 24.52 14.23 -1.66
CA LEU A 253 25.62 14.94 -1.02
C LEU A 253 26.75 14.04 -0.50
N VAL A 254 26.48 12.75 -0.31
CA VAL A 254 27.47 11.78 0.19
C VAL A 254 28.30 11.18 -0.97
N PRO A 255 29.61 10.91 -0.76
CA PRO A 255 30.48 10.40 -1.81
C PRO A 255 30.05 9.02 -2.39
N ASP A 256 29.33 8.23 -1.61
CA ASP A 256 28.83 6.88 -1.96
C ASP A 256 27.32 6.84 -2.22
N ALA A 257 26.70 7.98 -2.54
CA ALA A 257 25.26 8.11 -2.79
C ALA A 257 24.69 7.04 -3.73
N ALA A 258 25.37 6.75 -4.83
CA ALA A 258 24.94 5.73 -5.77
C ALA A 258 24.89 4.32 -5.15
N GLN A 259 25.87 3.99 -4.27
CA GLN A 259 25.92 2.70 -3.60
C GLN A 259 24.82 2.60 -2.55
N VAL A 260 24.67 3.64 -1.71
CA VAL A 260 23.60 3.73 -0.70
C VAL A 260 22.23 3.63 -1.38
N GLY A 261 21.99 4.35 -2.48
CA GLY A 261 20.77 4.29 -3.24
C GLY A 261 20.46 2.90 -3.80
N ASN A 262 21.46 2.22 -4.41
CA ASN A 262 21.30 0.86 -4.92
C ASN A 262 21.01 -0.15 -3.80
N GLY A 263 21.70 -0.05 -2.67
CA GLY A 263 21.44 -0.86 -1.48
C GLY A 263 20.04 -0.63 -0.91
N SER A 264 19.63 0.63 -0.78
CA SER A 264 18.30 1.03 -0.31
C SER A 264 17.19 0.51 -1.23
N ALA A 265 17.37 0.58 -2.55
CA ALA A 265 16.42 0.05 -3.53
C ALA A 265 16.25 -1.47 -3.37
N LEU A 266 17.35 -2.21 -3.18
CA LEU A 266 17.29 -3.64 -2.96
C LEU A 266 16.59 -3.99 -1.65
N VAL A 267 16.93 -3.30 -0.56
CA VAL A 267 16.29 -3.54 0.75
C VAL A 267 14.81 -3.22 0.69
N LEU A 268 14.41 -2.11 0.06
CA LEU A 268 13.00 -1.75 -0.11
C LEU A 268 12.24 -2.82 -0.90
N LEU A 269 12.81 -3.30 -2.00
CA LEU A 269 12.24 -4.40 -2.80
C LEU A 269 12.02 -5.65 -1.96
N VAL A 270 13.05 -6.07 -1.22
CA VAL A 270 12.99 -7.26 -0.36
C VAL A 270 11.99 -7.08 0.77
N MET A 271 11.95 -5.92 1.42
CA MET A 271 10.98 -5.59 2.48
C MET A 271 9.54 -5.70 1.97
N VAL A 272 9.24 -5.11 0.82
CA VAL A 272 7.91 -5.17 0.21
C VAL A 272 7.53 -6.60 -0.13
N LEU A 273 8.45 -7.39 -0.68
CA LEU A 273 8.21 -8.81 -1.00
C LEU A 273 7.96 -9.64 0.26
N ILE A 274 8.83 -9.54 1.27
CA ILE A 274 8.68 -10.26 2.54
C ILE A 274 7.36 -9.87 3.23
N PHE A 275 7.06 -8.58 3.28
CA PHE A 275 5.81 -8.11 3.86
C PHE A 275 4.59 -8.67 3.13
N ASN A 276 4.55 -8.59 1.80
CA ASN A 276 3.42 -9.09 1.00
C ASN A 276 3.25 -10.61 1.14
N ILE A 277 4.35 -11.38 1.14
CA ILE A 277 4.29 -12.84 1.34
C ILE A 277 3.82 -13.15 2.76
N GLY A 278 4.42 -12.54 3.77
CA GLY A 278 4.08 -12.75 5.18
C GLY A 278 2.62 -12.41 5.48
N ALA A 279 2.15 -11.26 5.00
CA ALA A 279 0.78 -10.81 5.18
C ALA A 279 -0.25 -11.72 4.47
N ARG A 280 0.07 -12.25 3.27
CA ARG A 280 -0.76 -13.24 2.57
C ARG A 280 -0.82 -14.57 3.34
N LEU A 281 0.31 -15.05 3.84
CA LEU A 281 0.36 -16.28 4.63
C LEU A 281 -0.45 -16.13 5.94
N LEU A 282 -0.33 -14.98 6.60
CA LEU A 282 -1.12 -14.68 7.80
C LEU A 282 -2.62 -14.62 7.47
N GLY A 283 -3.00 -13.95 6.39
CA GLY A 283 -4.39 -13.88 5.93
C GLY A 283 -4.97 -15.27 5.63
N TYR A 284 -4.21 -16.13 4.98
CA TYR A 284 -4.60 -17.53 4.73
C TYR A 284 -4.76 -18.32 6.03
N ALA A 285 -3.82 -18.18 6.96
CA ALA A 285 -3.87 -18.86 8.26
C ALA A 285 -5.08 -18.41 9.11
N LEU A 286 -5.40 -17.10 9.10
CA LEU A 286 -6.57 -16.56 9.76
C LEU A 286 -7.87 -17.08 9.12
N HIS A 287 -7.95 -17.07 7.80
CA HIS A 287 -9.11 -17.61 7.08
C HIS A 287 -9.36 -19.08 7.41
N LYS A 288 -8.31 -19.90 7.39
CA LYS A 288 -8.40 -21.33 7.74
C LYS A 288 -8.91 -21.56 9.17
N ARG A 289 -8.44 -20.73 10.13
CA ARG A 289 -8.92 -20.82 11.55
C ARG A 289 -10.38 -20.40 11.71
N LEU A 290 -10.83 -19.40 10.95
CA LEU A 290 -12.19 -18.88 11.07
C LEU A 290 -13.23 -19.71 10.30
N THR A 291 -12.84 -20.39 9.23
CA THR A 291 -13.74 -21.19 8.39
C THR A 291 -13.68 -22.70 8.66
N GLY A 292 -12.74 -23.15 9.49
CA GLY A 292 -12.60 -24.57 9.85
C GLY A 292 -12.17 -25.50 8.70
N LYS A 293 -11.60 -24.92 7.62
CA LYS A 293 -11.11 -25.67 6.46
C LYS A 293 -9.60 -25.60 6.35
#